data_faeae0fa90ce9aed72f48a78247e6f0f
#
_entry.id   faeae0fa90ce9aed72f48a78247e6f0f
#
_cell.length_a   1.000
_cell.length_b   1.000
_cell.length_c   1.000
_cell.angle_alpha   90.00
_cell.angle_beta   90.00
_cell.angle_gamma   90.00
#
_symmetry.space_group_name_H-M   'P 1'
#
loop_
_entity.id
_entity.type
_entity.pdbx_description
1 polymer ?
#
loop_
_entity_poly.entity_id
_entity_poly.type
_entity_poly.pdbx_seq_one_letter_code
_entity_poly.pdbx_strand_id
1 'polypeptide(L)'
;LTWVFFFVRQWVDLGKMRIELYKEKYFDNCIEIIHSNIPKYIFPDEHLDYENYLLRKDKAYFVLFNDFNLVACGGYGVNRAQTRACLSWGLVHGSHHNQGYGSYLLGYRLNEIKNKYNDIEIHLDTSQHTYNFFEKFGFSVKQILKNGYGEGLDRYDMVLMKSLKF
;
A
#
# COMPACT_ATOMS: atom_id res chain seq x y z
N LEU A 1 -5.93 21.11 -4.38
CA LEU A 1 -6.80 20.24 -3.53
C LEU A 1 -7.75 19.34 -4.34
N THR A 2 -7.72 19.34 -5.68
CA THR A 2 -8.81 18.78 -6.51
C THR A 2 -8.40 17.59 -7.39
N TRP A 3 -7.15 17.11 -7.34
CA TRP A 3 -6.66 16.13 -8.33
C TRP A 3 -6.74 14.66 -7.89
N VAL A 4 -6.88 14.37 -6.61
CA VAL A 4 -6.94 12.97 -6.12
C VAL A 4 -8.36 12.37 -6.24
N PHE A 5 -9.40 13.21 -6.29
CA PHE A 5 -10.79 12.75 -6.36
C PHE A 5 -11.29 12.36 -7.77
N PHE A 6 -10.55 12.65 -8.85
CA PHE A 6 -11.06 12.47 -10.21
C PHE A 6 -10.89 11.06 -10.79
N PHE A 7 -10.12 10.16 -10.15
CA PHE A 7 -9.88 8.80 -10.65
C PHE A 7 -10.70 7.69 -9.97
N VAL A 8 -11.54 8.02 -8.99
CA VAL A 8 -12.43 7.03 -8.34
C VAL A 8 -13.83 7.09 -8.95
N ARG A 9 -13.94 7.00 -10.26
CA ARG A 9 -15.24 6.76 -10.92
C ARG A 9 -15.38 5.30 -11.30
N GLN A 10 -15.42 4.44 -10.31
CA GLN A 10 -16.09 3.14 -10.43
C GLN A 10 -16.75 2.86 -9.08
N TRP A 11 -18.04 3.08 -9.04
CA TRP A 11 -19.04 2.77 -8.01
C TRP A 11 -18.54 1.97 -6.79
N VAL A 12 -17.75 2.59 -5.94
CA VAL A 12 -17.60 2.12 -4.56
C VAL A 12 -18.57 2.97 -3.75
N ASP A 13 -19.50 2.33 -3.06
CA ASP A 13 -20.40 3.01 -2.13
C ASP A 13 -19.56 3.58 -0.98
N LEU A 14 -19.11 4.84 -1.14
CA LEU A 14 -18.22 5.54 -0.20
C LEU A 14 -18.86 5.69 1.21
N GLY A 15 -20.17 5.43 1.33
CA GLY A 15 -20.89 5.52 2.61
C GLY A 15 -20.56 4.42 3.61
N LYS A 16 -19.93 3.32 3.15
CA LYS A 16 -19.66 2.13 3.97
C LYS A 16 -18.17 1.90 4.26
N MET A 17 -17.27 2.67 3.62
CA MET A 17 -15.82 2.50 3.81
C MET A 17 -15.31 3.28 5.01
N ARG A 18 -14.50 2.62 5.83
CA ARG A 18 -13.88 3.18 7.02
C ARG A 18 -12.43 2.76 7.11
N ILE A 19 -11.53 3.74 7.32
CA ILE A 19 -10.11 3.47 7.61
C ILE A 19 -9.85 3.70 9.09
N GLU A 20 -9.16 2.76 9.70
CA GLU A 20 -8.70 2.84 11.09
C GLU A 20 -7.19 2.58 11.17
N LEU A 21 -6.56 3.10 12.21
CA LEU A 21 -5.22 2.65 12.59
C LEU A 21 -5.26 1.17 12.98
N TYR A 22 -4.24 0.43 12.55
CA TYR A 22 -4.08 -0.96 12.92
C TYR A 22 -4.04 -1.12 14.45
N LYS A 23 -4.72 -2.14 14.92
CA LYS A 23 -4.70 -2.61 16.32
C LYS A 23 -4.46 -4.12 16.32
N GLU A 24 -3.87 -4.63 17.38
CA GLU A 24 -3.52 -6.04 17.50
C GLU A 24 -4.73 -7.00 17.27
N LYS A 25 -5.92 -6.58 17.63
CA LYS A 25 -7.16 -7.33 17.36
C LYS A 25 -7.46 -7.58 15.88
N TYR A 26 -6.76 -6.87 14.96
CA TYR A 26 -6.89 -7.05 13.50
C TYR A 26 -5.80 -7.97 12.92
N PHE A 27 -4.95 -8.55 13.77
CA PHE A 27 -3.82 -9.38 13.33
C PHE A 27 -4.27 -10.51 12.41
N ASP A 28 -5.20 -11.36 12.86
CA ASP A 28 -5.67 -12.52 12.11
C ASP A 28 -6.29 -12.13 10.76
N ASN A 29 -7.07 -11.03 10.71
CA ASN A 29 -7.63 -10.52 9.46
C ASN A 29 -6.54 -10.07 8.47
N CYS A 30 -5.47 -9.44 8.97
CA CYS A 30 -4.35 -9.03 8.13
C CYS A 30 -3.57 -10.25 7.61
N ILE A 31 -3.41 -11.30 8.42
CA ILE A 31 -2.80 -12.57 8.01
C ILE A 31 -3.65 -13.28 6.95
N GLU A 32 -4.98 -13.28 7.08
CA GLU A 32 -5.87 -13.81 6.05
C GLU A 32 -5.70 -13.05 4.72
N ILE A 33 -5.55 -11.73 4.76
CA ILE A 33 -5.32 -10.91 3.56
C ILE A 33 -4.01 -11.31 2.86
N ILE A 34 -2.88 -11.42 3.57
CA ILE A 34 -1.63 -11.79 2.90
C ILE A 34 -1.73 -13.20 2.32
N HIS A 35 -2.29 -14.17 3.04
CA HIS A 35 -2.45 -15.53 2.54
C HIS A 35 -3.31 -15.60 1.28
N SER A 36 -4.33 -14.74 1.15
CA SER A 36 -5.16 -14.66 -0.05
C SER A 36 -4.41 -14.16 -1.29
N ASN A 37 -3.20 -13.61 -1.13
CA ASN A 37 -2.34 -13.09 -2.20
C ASN A 37 -1.17 -14.01 -2.56
N ILE A 38 -0.89 -15.02 -1.74
CA ILE A 38 0.16 -16.02 -1.98
C ILE A 38 -0.39 -17.12 -2.92
N PRO A 39 0.40 -17.63 -3.87
CA PRO A 39 1.76 -17.22 -4.24
C PRO A 39 1.81 -16.17 -5.36
N LYS A 40 0.68 -15.74 -5.88
CA LYS A 40 0.60 -14.97 -7.13
C LYS A 40 1.21 -13.57 -7.03
N TYR A 41 0.98 -12.89 -5.92
CA TYR A 41 1.39 -11.49 -5.72
C TYR A 41 2.46 -11.34 -4.65
N ILE A 42 2.53 -12.29 -3.74
CA ILE A 42 3.43 -12.32 -2.58
C ILE A 42 4.16 -13.67 -2.60
N PHE A 43 5.48 -13.64 -2.43
CA PHE A 43 6.26 -14.86 -2.32
C PHE A 43 5.97 -15.59 -1.00
N PRO A 44 5.89 -16.93 -0.96
CA PRO A 44 5.48 -17.65 0.25
C PRO A 44 6.25 -17.30 1.52
N ASP A 45 7.56 -17.08 1.43
CA ASP A 45 8.39 -16.80 2.62
C ASP A 45 8.17 -15.41 3.20
N GLU A 46 7.58 -14.46 2.44
CA GLU A 46 7.34 -13.09 2.90
C GLU A 46 6.28 -13.00 4.01
N HIS A 47 5.47 -14.06 4.22
CA HIS A 47 4.45 -14.02 5.28
C HIS A 47 5.07 -13.88 6.69
N LEU A 48 6.24 -14.48 6.94
CA LEU A 48 6.95 -14.35 8.22
C LEU A 48 7.45 -12.91 8.46
N ASP A 49 7.94 -12.26 7.41
CA ASP A 49 8.36 -10.86 7.48
C ASP A 49 7.17 -9.94 7.77
N TYR A 50 6.01 -10.25 7.18
CA TYR A 50 4.78 -9.53 7.43
C TYR A 50 4.26 -9.72 8.86
N GLU A 51 4.26 -10.94 9.39
CA GLU A 51 3.92 -11.20 10.78
C GLU A 51 4.80 -10.40 11.75
N ASN A 52 6.12 -10.46 11.55
CA ASN A 52 7.09 -9.68 12.33
C ASN A 52 6.84 -8.17 12.20
N TYR A 53 6.46 -7.69 11.02
CA TYR A 53 6.09 -6.29 10.81
C TYR A 53 4.83 -5.92 11.60
N LEU A 54 3.80 -6.77 11.63
CA LEU A 54 2.56 -6.52 12.37
C LEU A 54 2.76 -6.46 13.88
N LEU A 55 3.76 -7.16 14.42
CA LEU A 55 4.09 -7.14 15.85
C LEU A 55 4.85 -5.87 16.30
N ARG A 56 5.39 -5.07 15.38
CA ARG A 56 6.06 -3.81 15.72
C ARG A 56 5.06 -2.79 16.25
N LYS A 57 5.46 -2.02 17.28
CA LYS A 57 4.59 -1.03 17.93
C LYS A 57 4.62 0.34 17.24
N ASP A 58 5.73 0.68 16.59
CA ASP A 58 6.02 2.01 16.03
C ASP A 58 5.77 2.07 14.52
N LYS A 59 4.53 1.81 14.09
CA LYS A 59 4.20 1.82 12.66
C LYS A 59 2.96 2.66 12.36
N ALA A 60 2.99 3.42 11.27
CA ALA A 60 1.81 4.00 10.66
C ALA A 60 1.19 2.95 9.71
N TYR A 61 0.34 2.09 10.25
CA TYR A 61 -0.34 1.04 9.53
C TYR A 61 -1.85 1.16 9.67
N PHE A 62 -2.57 0.98 8.59
CA PHE A 62 -4.00 1.24 8.49
C PHE A 62 -4.73 0.00 7.98
N VAL A 63 -5.97 -0.14 8.39
CA VAL A 63 -6.90 -1.16 7.90
C VAL A 63 -8.12 -0.48 7.29
N LEU A 64 -8.59 -1.01 6.17
CA LEU A 64 -9.77 -0.54 5.46
C LEU A 64 -10.90 -1.54 5.63
N PHE A 65 -12.01 -1.06 6.11
CA PHE A 65 -13.26 -1.80 6.19
C PHE A 65 -14.21 -1.39 5.07
N ASN A 66 -14.91 -2.37 4.52
CA ASN A 66 -16.16 -2.19 3.81
C ASN A 66 -17.27 -2.81 4.67
N ASP A 67 -18.20 -2.00 5.18
CA ASP A 67 -19.10 -2.37 6.27
C ASP A 67 -18.32 -2.92 7.49
N PHE A 68 -18.50 -4.19 7.79
CA PHE A 68 -17.84 -4.90 8.90
C PHE A 68 -16.63 -5.73 8.46
N ASN A 69 -16.39 -5.88 7.16
CA ASN A 69 -15.34 -6.72 6.61
C ASN A 69 -14.05 -5.92 6.43
N LEU A 70 -12.95 -6.38 7.01
CA LEU A 70 -11.62 -5.84 6.75
C LEU A 70 -11.15 -6.35 5.38
N VAL A 71 -11.06 -5.45 4.39
CA VAL A 71 -10.82 -5.79 2.97
C VAL A 71 -9.45 -5.43 2.48
N ALA A 72 -8.76 -4.50 3.15
CA ALA A 72 -7.42 -4.08 2.77
C ALA A 72 -6.63 -3.55 3.98
N CYS A 73 -5.32 -3.54 3.87
CA CYS A 73 -4.42 -2.98 4.86
C CYS A 73 -3.16 -2.42 4.19
N GLY A 74 -2.48 -1.50 4.87
CA GLY A 74 -1.25 -0.91 4.34
C GLY A 74 -0.77 0.28 5.15
N GLY A 75 0.53 0.51 5.14
CA GLY A 75 1.12 1.57 5.92
C GLY A 75 2.24 2.32 5.21
N TYR A 76 2.98 3.07 5.99
CA TYR A 76 4.20 3.73 5.55
C TYR A 76 5.17 3.92 6.73
N GLY A 77 6.45 4.04 6.39
CA GLY A 77 7.49 4.50 7.30
C GLY A 77 8.17 5.75 6.75
N VAL A 78 8.78 6.55 7.61
CA VAL A 78 9.53 7.75 7.21
C VAL A 78 10.93 7.67 7.81
N ASN A 79 11.95 8.01 7.03
CA ASN A 79 13.32 8.04 7.50
C ASN A 79 13.53 9.17 8.55
N ARG A 80 14.59 9.07 9.37
CA ARG A 80 14.86 10.05 10.44
C ARG A 80 15.00 11.49 9.94
N ALA A 81 15.53 11.68 8.73
CA ALA A 81 15.68 13.02 8.12
C ALA A 81 14.37 13.58 7.55
N GLN A 82 13.28 12.82 7.58
CA GLN A 82 11.97 13.19 7.00
C GLN A 82 12.01 13.59 5.52
N THR A 83 12.95 13.04 4.77
CA THR A 83 13.14 13.30 3.34
C THR A 83 12.56 12.23 2.45
N ARG A 84 12.31 11.03 3.01
CA ARG A 84 11.81 9.86 2.29
C ARG A 84 10.76 9.12 3.11
N ALA A 85 9.59 8.90 2.52
CA ALA A 85 8.61 7.95 2.98
C ALA A 85 8.68 6.67 2.14
N CYS A 86 8.45 5.52 2.77
CA CYS A 86 8.32 4.23 2.08
C CYS A 86 6.95 3.64 2.39
N LEU A 87 6.16 3.36 1.34
CA LEU A 87 4.92 2.61 1.49
C LEU A 87 5.27 1.15 1.85
N SER A 88 4.52 0.57 2.77
CA SER A 88 4.75 -0.77 3.27
C SER A 88 3.47 -1.59 3.27
N TRP A 89 3.60 -2.85 2.88
CA TRP A 89 2.59 -3.90 3.00
C TRP A 89 1.18 -3.47 2.60
N GLY A 90 1.06 -2.83 1.42
CA GLY A 90 -0.22 -2.46 0.83
C GLY A 90 -0.90 -3.66 0.21
N LEU A 91 -1.90 -4.22 0.88
CA LEU A 91 -2.57 -5.46 0.52
C LEU A 91 -4.08 -5.25 0.41
N VAL A 92 -4.70 -5.88 -0.57
CA VAL A 92 -6.15 -6.04 -0.69
C VAL A 92 -6.45 -7.53 -0.67
N HIS A 93 -7.46 -7.96 0.05
CA HIS A 93 -7.87 -9.35 0.07
C HIS A 93 -8.18 -9.86 -1.35
N GLY A 94 -7.70 -11.05 -1.71
CA GLY A 94 -7.75 -11.59 -3.07
C GLY A 94 -9.14 -11.57 -3.71
N SER A 95 -10.20 -11.86 -2.91
CA SER A 95 -11.59 -11.82 -3.39
C SER A 95 -12.13 -10.41 -3.63
N HIS A 96 -11.41 -9.36 -3.21
CA HIS A 96 -11.79 -7.95 -3.32
C HIS A 96 -10.91 -7.15 -4.27
N HIS A 97 -10.07 -7.82 -5.08
CA HIS A 97 -9.28 -7.16 -6.13
C HIS A 97 -10.19 -6.49 -7.16
N ASN A 98 -9.68 -5.44 -7.81
CA ASN A 98 -10.35 -4.68 -8.88
C ASN A 98 -11.67 -3.99 -8.47
N GLN A 99 -11.91 -3.81 -7.17
CA GLN A 99 -13.09 -3.13 -6.62
C GLN A 99 -12.80 -1.72 -6.08
N GLY A 100 -11.59 -1.17 -6.36
CA GLY A 100 -11.23 0.19 -5.97
C GLY A 100 -10.62 0.34 -4.57
N TYR A 101 -10.63 -0.68 -3.71
CA TYR A 101 -10.12 -0.60 -2.34
C TYR A 101 -8.63 -0.24 -2.26
N GLY A 102 -7.81 -0.81 -3.17
CA GLY A 102 -6.39 -0.47 -3.26
C GLY A 102 -6.16 1.00 -3.58
N SER A 103 -6.94 1.56 -4.51
CA SER A 103 -6.87 2.98 -4.87
C SER A 103 -7.28 3.88 -3.72
N TYR A 104 -8.34 3.53 -3.01
CA TYR A 104 -8.84 4.28 -1.87
C TYR A 104 -7.81 4.31 -0.72
N LEU A 105 -7.27 3.15 -0.35
CA LEU A 105 -6.27 3.02 0.71
C LEU A 105 -4.94 3.71 0.32
N LEU A 106 -4.51 3.61 -0.94
CA LEU A 106 -3.30 4.29 -1.41
C LEU A 106 -3.48 5.81 -1.35
N GLY A 107 -4.61 6.33 -1.86
CA GLY A 107 -4.95 7.76 -1.79
C GLY A 107 -4.93 8.29 -0.34
N TYR A 108 -5.51 7.56 0.60
CA TYR A 108 -5.47 7.90 2.02
C TYR A 108 -4.03 8.01 2.55
N ARG A 109 -3.18 6.98 2.30
CA ARG A 109 -1.78 6.98 2.75
C ARG A 109 -0.97 8.12 2.14
N LEU A 110 -1.16 8.41 0.85
CA LEU A 110 -0.49 9.53 0.19
C LEU A 110 -0.90 10.88 0.80
N ASN A 111 -2.18 11.06 1.12
CA ASN A 111 -2.67 12.26 1.80
C ASN A 111 -2.11 12.39 3.23
N GLU A 112 -2.09 11.31 4.00
CA GLU A 112 -1.46 11.27 5.33
C GLU A 112 0.00 11.71 5.30
N ILE A 113 0.78 11.18 4.35
CA ILE A 113 2.18 11.54 4.18
C ILE A 113 2.31 13.01 3.80
N LYS A 114 1.59 13.48 2.79
CA LYS A 114 1.66 14.87 2.30
C LYS A 114 1.21 15.90 3.34
N ASN A 115 0.25 15.56 4.18
CA ASN A 115 -0.24 16.46 5.24
C ASN A 115 0.74 16.57 6.41
N LYS A 116 1.50 15.51 6.69
CA LYS A 116 2.45 15.47 7.82
C LYS A 116 3.85 15.93 7.47
N TYR A 117 4.26 15.73 6.22
CA TYR A 117 5.64 15.93 5.78
C TYR A 117 5.68 16.82 4.53
N ASN A 118 6.37 17.94 4.64
CA ASN A 118 6.57 18.83 3.50
C ASN A 118 7.65 18.27 2.57
N ASP A 119 7.36 18.28 1.27
CA ASP A 119 8.35 18.05 0.22
C ASP A 119 9.14 16.73 0.36
N ILE A 120 8.42 15.63 0.61
CA ILE A 120 8.99 14.31 0.83
C ILE A 120 8.86 13.44 -0.44
N GLU A 121 9.90 12.68 -0.78
CA GLU A 121 9.82 11.63 -1.79
C GLU A 121 9.08 10.41 -1.22
N ILE A 122 8.23 9.78 -2.02
CA ILE A 122 7.52 8.57 -1.61
C ILE A 122 8.01 7.40 -2.45
N HIS A 123 8.55 6.39 -1.80
CA HIS A 123 9.09 5.19 -2.39
C HIS A 123 8.20 3.98 -2.09
N LEU A 124 8.26 3.00 -2.95
CA LEU A 124 7.72 1.66 -2.73
C LEU A 124 8.49 0.64 -3.55
N ASP A 125 8.35 -0.61 -3.20
CA ASP A 125 8.69 -1.74 -4.06
C ASP A 125 7.45 -2.61 -4.27
N THR A 126 7.37 -3.22 -5.44
CA THR A 126 6.23 -4.03 -5.86
C THR A 126 6.64 -5.03 -6.94
N SER A 127 5.73 -5.90 -7.37
CA SER A 127 6.02 -6.90 -8.38
C SER A 127 5.58 -6.48 -9.80
N GLN A 128 6.01 -7.28 -10.79
CA GLN A 128 5.57 -7.14 -12.19
C GLN A 128 4.05 -7.20 -12.37
N HIS A 129 3.32 -7.74 -11.38
CA HIS A 129 1.86 -7.87 -11.45
C HIS A 129 1.12 -6.59 -11.03
N THR A 130 1.80 -5.67 -10.34
CA THR A 130 1.14 -4.54 -9.69
C THR A 130 1.78 -3.17 -9.97
N TYR A 131 2.97 -3.09 -10.58
CA TYR A 131 3.65 -1.80 -10.84
C TYR A 131 2.78 -0.85 -11.68
N ASN A 132 2.04 -1.35 -12.70
CA ASN A 132 1.13 -0.55 -13.52
C ASN A 132 0.01 0.13 -12.70
N PHE A 133 -0.39 -0.47 -11.58
CA PHE A 133 -1.34 0.17 -10.67
C PHE A 133 -0.74 1.44 -10.06
N PHE A 134 0.52 1.40 -9.61
CA PHE A 134 1.18 2.55 -9.02
C PHE A 134 1.56 3.63 -10.05
N GLU A 135 1.87 3.26 -11.30
CA GLU A 135 2.09 4.24 -12.37
C GLU A 135 0.89 5.17 -12.58
N LYS A 136 -0.35 4.68 -12.41
CA LYS A 136 -1.57 5.50 -12.48
C LYS A 136 -1.64 6.59 -11.40
N PHE A 137 -0.88 6.45 -10.32
CA PHE A 137 -0.76 7.43 -9.23
C PHE A 137 0.47 8.32 -9.38
N GLY A 138 1.19 8.23 -10.51
CA GLY A 138 2.36 9.05 -10.81
C GLY A 138 3.69 8.50 -10.31
N PHE A 139 3.71 7.26 -9.80
CA PHE A 139 4.98 6.59 -9.51
C PHE A 139 5.70 6.21 -10.79
N SER A 140 7.02 6.31 -10.78
CA SER A 140 7.88 5.86 -11.87
C SER A 140 8.83 4.76 -11.41
N VAL A 141 9.06 3.77 -12.27
CA VAL A 141 10.02 2.70 -12.02
C VAL A 141 11.44 3.27 -12.05
N LYS A 142 12.23 2.98 -11.03
CA LYS A 142 13.66 3.35 -10.91
C LYS A 142 14.57 2.19 -11.18
N GLN A 143 14.18 1.01 -10.72
CA GLN A 143 14.98 -0.21 -10.86
C GLN A 143 14.05 -1.42 -10.95
N ILE A 144 14.48 -2.43 -11.70
CA ILE A 144 13.85 -3.75 -11.77
C ILE A 144 14.93 -4.77 -11.38
N LEU A 145 14.62 -5.59 -10.37
CA LEU A 145 15.45 -6.69 -9.91
C LEU A 145 14.74 -7.99 -10.30
N LYS A 146 15.30 -8.70 -11.28
CA LYS A 146 14.76 -9.98 -11.72
C LYS A 146 14.82 -10.98 -10.56
N ASN A 147 13.70 -11.67 -10.33
CA ASN A 147 13.52 -12.58 -9.19
C ASN A 147 13.82 -11.92 -7.82
N GLY A 148 13.60 -10.61 -7.69
CA GLY A 148 13.96 -9.85 -6.49
C GLY A 148 13.16 -10.21 -5.24
N TYR A 149 12.00 -10.85 -5.37
CA TYR A 149 11.22 -11.43 -4.27
C TYR A 149 11.38 -12.95 -4.18
N GLY A 150 11.76 -13.60 -5.28
CA GLY A 150 11.90 -15.03 -5.40
C GLY A 150 11.76 -15.47 -6.86
N GLU A 151 11.95 -16.74 -7.13
CA GLU A 151 11.90 -17.28 -8.50
C GLU A 151 10.54 -16.96 -9.15
N GLY A 152 10.58 -16.31 -10.32
CA GLY A 152 9.40 -15.90 -11.08
C GLY A 152 8.72 -14.62 -10.58
N LEU A 153 9.19 -14.01 -9.49
CA LEU A 153 8.61 -12.78 -8.94
C LEU A 153 9.68 -11.66 -8.90
N ASP A 154 9.61 -10.77 -9.90
CA ASP A 154 10.51 -9.63 -10.03
C ASP A 154 10.13 -8.52 -9.04
N ARG A 155 11.13 -7.74 -8.60
CA ARG A 155 10.93 -6.56 -7.77
C ARG A 155 11.11 -5.29 -8.59
N TYR A 156 10.14 -4.41 -8.49
CA TYR A 156 10.09 -3.08 -9.11
C TYR A 156 10.21 -2.01 -8.04
N ASP A 157 11.35 -1.35 -7.95
CA ASP A 157 11.53 -0.19 -7.08
C ASP A 157 10.96 1.06 -7.75
N MET A 158 10.03 1.72 -7.10
CA MET A 158 9.30 2.86 -7.67
C MET A 158 9.37 4.09 -6.76
N VAL A 159 9.26 5.27 -7.38
CA VAL A 159 9.25 6.54 -6.66
C VAL A 159 8.17 7.48 -7.20
N LEU A 160 7.49 8.15 -6.29
CA LEU A 160 6.71 9.34 -6.56
C LEU A 160 7.57 10.55 -6.19
N MET A 161 8.05 11.26 -7.21
CA MET A 161 8.91 12.42 -7.04
C MET A 161 8.16 13.57 -6.37
N LYS A 162 8.90 14.39 -5.65
CA LYS A 162 8.41 15.68 -5.16
C LYS A 162 7.81 16.49 -6.30
N SER A 163 6.71 17.18 -6.06
CA SER A 163 6.23 18.19 -7.03
C SER A 163 7.29 19.27 -7.12
N LEU A 164 7.91 19.42 -8.31
CA LEU A 164 8.74 20.59 -8.59
C LEU A 164 7.84 21.81 -8.44
N LYS A 165 8.06 22.62 -7.43
CA LYS A 165 7.48 23.95 -7.36
C LYS A 165 8.27 24.80 -8.36
N PHE A 166 7.66 25.09 -9.51
CA PHE A 166 8.11 26.14 -10.41
C PHE A 166 7.60 27.49 -9.91
#